data_4474a637acb8e6a08d783d0f94bd919d
#
_entry.id   4474a637acb8e6a08d783d0f94bd919d
#
_cell.length_a   1.000
_cell.length_b   1.000
_cell.length_c   1.000
_cell.angle_alpha   90.00
_cell.angle_beta   90.00
_cell.angle_gamma   90.00
#
_symmetry.space_group_name_H-M   'P 1'
#
loop_
_entity.id
_entity.type
_entity.pdbx_description
1 polymer ?
#
loop_
_entity_poly.entity_id
_entity_poly.type
_entity_poly.pdbx_seq_one_letter_code
_entity_poly.pdbx_strand_id
1 'polypeptide(L)'
;MAAQYNKRRDFLKKSGVGALGMMTSGIVLATENQSVTKVSGLNKDTEIIRTAHIGVGGMGAEDLKAMASHPQVVIKALCDVDAINLAVAHKNHPQARIFFDYRAMLKELGDEIDAVVISAPDHIHAPAAMLAMQNNKPVYCQKPLTHYVSESREMRQLAADKNLVTQMGIQVHSFYDYKLATLLIQSGIIGKVHTVHAWSPKNWGYNGPEPEGSDPIPPQLDWNLWLGTAQERPYKEGFYHPANWRKLIDYGCATLGDMGVHIFDTPYNALALGVPQTIKNDCRPPNDFGYPEQNTVTYEFPGTKYTTESLKWIWYDGPGAPLLNEDLILPDSTNTKSNSSKNENLKDKTSLDAGIAEKGQLPEQGAMFVGEKGRLLLPHFMQLPLKIAKGKYVDISKEIKTISEKHHLGTPVRDYEAESPKHYHEFIDACLGKGETSAPFDYAARLTETILLGVIAGRFPNQTLHWDAEKARFKEEEANSYLKRKQ
;
A
#
# COMPACT_ATOMS: atom_id res chain seq x y z
N MET A 1 18.07 28.76 -19.88
CA MET A 1 17.18 27.62 -19.54
C MET A 1 17.81 26.27 -19.85
N ALA A 2 18.47 26.02 -20.98
CA ALA A 2 19.08 24.73 -21.34
C ALA A 2 20.21 24.23 -20.39
N ALA A 3 20.96 25.10 -19.75
CA ALA A 3 22.09 24.73 -18.89
C ALA A 3 21.67 24.20 -17.50
N GLN A 4 20.45 24.48 -17.04
CA GLN A 4 19.90 23.97 -15.78
C GLN A 4 19.32 22.56 -15.92
N TYR A 5 18.91 22.17 -17.12
CA TYR A 5 18.32 20.90 -17.48
C TYR A 5 19.31 19.72 -17.41
N ASN A 6 20.55 19.93 -17.86
CA ASN A 6 21.57 18.87 -17.82
C ASN A 6 21.98 18.46 -16.41
N LYS A 7 21.87 19.34 -15.43
CA LYS A 7 22.23 19.02 -14.02
C LYS A 7 21.25 18.05 -13.34
N ARG A 8 19.97 18.05 -13.75
CA ARG A 8 18.96 17.12 -13.21
C ARG A 8 19.19 15.68 -13.66
N ARG A 9 19.52 15.50 -14.93
CA ARG A 9 19.85 14.19 -15.52
C ARG A 9 21.14 13.60 -14.97
N ASP A 10 22.14 14.43 -14.70
CA ASP A 10 23.45 13.98 -14.19
C ASP A 10 23.40 13.56 -12.72
N PHE A 11 22.48 14.11 -11.93
CA PHE A 11 22.26 13.67 -10.53
C PHE A 11 21.71 12.24 -10.49
N LEU A 12 20.72 11.91 -11.34
CA LEU A 12 20.14 10.56 -11.41
C LEU A 12 21.10 9.51 -11.98
N LYS A 13 22.01 9.91 -12.88
CA LYS A 13 23.05 9.01 -13.43
C LYS A 13 24.13 8.65 -12.41
N LYS A 14 24.40 9.52 -11.43
CA LYS A 14 25.44 9.28 -10.40
C LYS A 14 24.93 8.43 -9.23
N SER A 15 23.62 8.31 -9.02
CA SER A 15 23.04 7.48 -7.97
C SER A 15 22.89 5.99 -8.36
N GLY A 16 23.14 5.65 -9.62
CA GLY A 16 22.92 4.31 -10.19
C GLY A 16 24.14 3.42 -10.40
N VAL A 17 25.31 3.77 -9.88
CA VAL A 17 26.53 2.97 -10.08
C VAL A 17 27.19 2.63 -8.75
N GLY A 18 27.00 1.40 -8.30
CA GLY A 18 27.88 0.80 -7.30
C GLY A 18 27.21 -0.28 -6.45
N ALA A 19 27.27 -1.50 -6.89
CA ALA A 19 27.72 -2.68 -6.15
C ALA A 19 27.11 -3.97 -6.72
N LEU A 20 27.81 -4.59 -7.65
CA LEU A 20 27.68 -6.03 -7.89
C LEU A 20 28.62 -6.72 -6.87
N GLY A 21 28.04 -7.20 -5.77
CA GLY A 21 28.73 -8.01 -4.79
C GLY A 21 28.08 -9.40 -4.71
N MET A 22 28.86 -10.46 -4.96
CA MET A 22 28.43 -11.85 -4.87
C MET A 22 27.89 -12.19 -3.50
N MET A 23 26.71 -12.80 -3.44
CA MET A 23 26.17 -13.41 -2.23
C MET A 23 26.15 -14.92 -2.34
N THR A 24 26.86 -15.57 -1.42
CA THR A 24 26.76 -16.99 -1.14
C THR A 24 25.53 -17.26 -0.27
N SER A 25 24.78 -18.28 -0.67
CA SER A 25 23.56 -18.75 0.01
C SER A 25 23.86 -19.33 1.40
N GLY A 26 23.28 -18.73 2.44
CA GLY A 26 23.20 -19.29 3.77
C GLY A 26 21.75 -19.35 4.24
N ILE A 27 21.21 -20.56 4.40
CA ILE A 27 19.93 -20.81 5.08
C ILE A 27 20.16 -20.59 6.57
N VAL A 28 19.53 -19.57 7.16
CA VAL A 28 19.52 -19.36 8.60
C VAL A 28 18.17 -19.77 9.14
N LEU A 29 18.16 -20.85 9.93
CA LEU A 29 17.06 -21.23 10.79
C LEU A 29 16.92 -20.17 11.92
N ALA A 30 15.73 -19.60 12.03
CA ALA A 30 15.44 -18.65 13.09
C ALA A 30 15.37 -19.37 14.44
N THR A 31 16.35 -19.10 15.31
CA THR A 31 16.29 -19.37 16.75
C THR A 31 15.88 -18.10 17.48
N GLU A 32 14.92 -18.23 18.38
CA GLU A 32 14.49 -17.19 19.31
C GLU A 32 15.66 -16.70 20.15
N ASN A 33 16.06 -15.48 19.93
CA ASN A 33 16.68 -14.52 20.86
C ASN A 33 17.14 -13.31 20.06
N GLN A 34 16.22 -12.41 19.70
CA GLN A 34 16.62 -11.14 19.10
C GLN A 34 16.93 -10.14 20.21
N SER A 35 18.24 -9.91 20.40
CA SER A 35 18.73 -8.69 21.03
C SER A 35 18.22 -7.48 20.24
N VAL A 36 17.56 -6.55 20.92
CA VAL A 36 17.12 -5.26 20.37
C VAL A 36 18.29 -4.59 19.67
N THR A 37 18.29 -4.64 18.33
CA THR A 37 19.30 -3.98 17.49
C THR A 37 19.05 -2.48 17.53
N LYS A 38 20.05 -1.71 17.96
CA LYS A 38 19.97 -0.25 18.05
C LYS A 38 19.67 0.36 16.67
N VAL A 39 18.56 1.08 16.56
CA VAL A 39 18.24 1.91 15.39
C VAL A 39 19.33 2.98 15.27
N SER A 40 20.03 3.04 14.13
CA SER A 40 21.03 4.07 13.86
C SER A 40 20.31 5.33 13.35
N GLY A 41 20.57 6.47 13.96
CA GLY A 41 20.16 7.80 13.44
C GLY A 41 19.46 8.72 14.41
N LEU A 42 18.91 8.25 15.51
CA LEU A 42 18.29 9.11 16.52
C LEU A 42 19.03 9.04 17.86
N ASN A 43 19.23 10.19 18.50
CA ASN A 43 19.75 10.27 19.87
C ASN A 43 18.77 9.58 20.80
N LYS A 44 19.25 8.73 21.73
CA LYS A 44 18.46 7.98 22.71
C LYS A 44 17.59 8.83 23.65
N ASP A 45 17.84 10.15 23.69
CA ASP A 45 17.17 11.11 24.57
C ASP A 45 16.19 12.01 23.82
N THR A 46 15.80 11.65 22.56
CA THR A 46 14.86 12.46 21.78
C THR A 46 13.44 12.24 22.31
N GLU A 47 12.88 13.25 22.95
CA GLU A 47 11.48 13.25 23.41
C GLU A 47 10.48 13.71 22.34
N ILE A 48 10.95 14.28 21.24
CA ILE A 48 10.15 14.91 20.18
C ILE A 48 10.72 14.51 18.82
N ILE A 49 9.85 14.13 17.88
CA ILE A 49 10.19 13.86 16.50
C ILE A 49 9.81 15.07 15.64
N ARG A 50 10.78 15.65 14.97
CA ARG A 50 10.62 16.78 14.04
C ARG A 50 10.40 16.22 12.64
N THR A 51 9.19 16.37 12.09
CA THR A 51 8.83 15.79 10.79
C THR A 51 8.82 16.84 9.67
N ALA A 52 9.21 16.39 8.47
CA ALA A 52 9.02 17.11 7.21
C ALA A 52 8.05 16.34 6.32
N HIS A 53 7.10 17.02 5.70
CA HIS A 53 6.03 16.45 4.90
C HIS A 53 6.15 16.85 3.44
N ILE A 54 6.15 15.86 2.53
CA ILE A 54 6.22 16.02 1.07
C ILE A 54 4.89 15.58 0.47
N GLY A 55 4.13 16.54 -0.10
CA GLY A 55 2.73 16.38 -0.46
C GLY A 55 1.84 16.63 0.76
N VAL A 56 1.14 17.76 0.78
CA VAL A 56 0.29 18.19 1.91
C VAL A 56 -1.15 18.49 1.49
N GLY A 57 -1.52 18.10 0.26
CA GLY A 57 -2.88 18.17 -0.26
C GLY A 57 -3.57 16.80 -0.30
N GLY A 58 -4.89 16.76 -0.39
CA GLY A 58 -5.64 15.49 -0.48
C GLY A 58 -5.29 14.51 0.64
N MET A 59 -4.83 13.28 0.30
CA MET A 59 -4.40 12.29 1.29
C MET A 59 -3.24 12.79 2.15
N GLY A 60 -2.35 13.61 1.60
CA GLY A 60 -1.25 14.21 2.37
C GLY A 60 -1.71 15.14 3.49
N ALA A 61 -2.87 15.78 3.35
CA ALA A 61 -3.47 16.57 4.43
C ALA A 61 -3.98 15.68 5.58
N GLU A 62 -4.54 14.51 5.25
CA GLU A 62 -4.95 13.52 6.25
C GLU A 62 -3.74 12.91 6.97
N ASP A 63 -2.68 12.57 6.23
CA ASP A 63 -1.43 12.07 6.79
C ASP A 63 -0.80 13.11 7.73
N LEU A 64 -0.77 14.38 7.32
CA LEU A 64 -0.26 15.49 8.14
C LEU A 64 -1.07 15.64 9.43
N LYS A 65 -2.41 15.61 9.35
CA LYS A 65 -3.32 15.66 10.49
C LYS A 65 -3.08 14.49 11.45
N ALA A 66 -2.96 13.27 10.92
CA ALA A 66 -2.74 12.07 11.72
C ALA A 66 -1.36 12.06 12.39
N MET A 67 -0.29 12.46 11.69
CA MET A 67 1.04 12.60 12.28
C MET A 67 1.07 13.68 13.36
N ALA A 68 0.45 14.83 13.11
CA ALA A 68 0.39 15.95 14.05
C ALA A 68 -0.44 15.64 15.31
N SER A 69 -1.30 14.63 15.28
CA SER A 69 -2.09 14.21 16.44
C SER A 69 -1.26 13.45 17.49
N HIS A 70 -0.04 13.02 17.14
CA HIS A 70 0.87 12.39 18.09
C HIS A 70 1.50 13.46 19.01
N PRO A 71 1.45 13.31 20.35
CA PRO A 71 1.89 14.36 21.29
C PRO A 71 3.38 14.68 21.23
N GLN A 72 4.19 13.80 20.67
CA GLN A 72 5.65 13.96 20.54
C GLN A 72 6.09 14.29 19.10
N VAL A 73 5.19 14.87 18.29
CA VAL A 73 5.51 15.33 16.92
C VAL A 73 5.52 16.85 16.84
N VAL A 74 6.52 17.37 16.16
CA VAL A 74 6.58 18.77 15.73
C VAL A 74 6.70 18.81 14.21
N ILE A 75 5.74 19.43 13.54
CA ILE A 75 5.79 19.66 12.09
C ILE A 75 6.82 20.76 11.81
N LYS A 76 7.97 20.40 11.26
CA LYS A 76 9.09 21.30 11.01
C LYS A 76 9.03 21.91 9.61
N ALA A 77 8.58 21.15 8.62
CA ALA A 77 8.51 21.61 7.24
C ALA A 77 7.35 20.99 6.46
N LEU A 78 6.83 21.76 5.51
CA LEU A 78 5.78 21.43 4.57
C LEU A 78 6.31 21.65 3.15
N CYS A 79 6.14 20.68 2.29
CA CYS A 79 6.56 20.76 0.90
C CYS A 79 5.42 20.30 -0.02
N ASP A 80 5.02 21.15 -0.96
CA ASP A 80 4.06 20.81 -2.03
C ASP A 80 4.37 21.65 -3.26
N VAL A 81 4.07 21.14 -4.43
CA VAL A 81 4.24 21.87 -5.70
C VAL A 81 3.05 22.78 -6.01
N ASP A 82 1.97 22.68 -5.22
CA ASP A 82 0.79 23.53 -5.29
C ASP A 82 0.75 24.50 -4.09
N ALA A 83 0.84 25.79 -4.39
CA ALA A 83 0.82 26.85 -3.37
C ALA A 83 -0.49 26.91 -2.56
N ILE A 84 -1.62 26.44 -3.10
CA ILE A 84 -2.89 26.39 -2.38
C ILE A 84 -2.80 25.34 -1.27
N ASN A 85 -2.31 24.13 -1.60
CA ASN A 85 -2.10 23.08 -0.60
C ASN A 85 -1.15 23.54 0.52
N LEU A 86 -0.04 24.18 0.14
CA LEU A 86 0.91 24.75 1.11
C LEU A 86 0.26 25.80 2.01
N ALA A 87 -0.52 26.73 1.45
CA ALA A 87 -1.17 27.78 2.23
C ALA A 87 -2.17 27.21 3.25
N VAL A 88 -2.95 26.18 2.85
CA VAL A 88 -3.89 25.51 3.75
C VAL A 88 -3.15 24.78 4.88
N ALA A 89 -2.11 24.02 4.54
CA ALA A 89 -1.32 23.28 5.52
C ALA A 89 -0.58 24.22 6.47
N HIS A 90 0.04 25.30 5.95
CA HIS A 90 0.78 26.27 6.74
C HIS A 90 -0.12 27.08 7.70
N LYS A 91 -1.38 27.34 7.32
CA LYS A 91 -2.35 27.98 8.23
C LYS A 91 -2.57 27.15 9.50
N ASN A 92 -2.54 25.82 9.39
CA ASN A 92 -2.69 24.90 10.53
C ASN A 92 -1.37 24.68 11.29
N HIS A 93 -0.23 24.87 10.62
CA HIS A 93 1.12 24.69 11.18
C HIS A 93 2.01 25.92 10.89
N PRO A 94 1.71 27.10 11.46
CA PRO A 94 2.35 28.38 11.08
C PRO A 94 3.83 28.46 11.44
N GLN A 95 4.34 27.57 12.28
CA GLN A 95 5.76 27.49 12.64
C GLN A 95 6.57 26.62 11.67
N ALA A 96 5.90 25.84 10.79
CA ALA A 96 6.58 25.00 9.82
C ALA A 96 7.12 25.86 8.66
N ARG A 97 8.33 25.54 8.22
CA ARG A 97 8.90 26.14 7.01
C ARG A 97 8.25 25.57 5.77
N ILE A 98 8.06 26.38 4.74
CA ILE A 98 7.42 25.99 3.47
C ILE A 98 8.43 25.87 2.34
N PHE A 99 8.25 24.84 1.50
CA PHE A 99 9.10 24.54 0.35
C PHE A 99 8.25 24.07 -0.84
N PHE A 100 8.69 24.37 -2.05
CA PHE A 100 8.11 23.84 -3.28
C PHE A 100 8.86 22.60 -3.79
N ASP A 101 10.15 22.50 -3.49
CA ASP A 101 11.02 21.42 -3.92
C ASP A 101 11.55 20.63 -2.71
N TYR A 102 11.18 19.36 -2.59
CA TYR A 102 11.63 18.49 -1.51
C TYR A 102 13.16 18.32 -1.45
N ARG A 103 13.83 18.44 -2.59
CA ARG A 103 15.31 18.35 -2.64
C ARG A 103 15.97 19.55 -1.97
N ALA A 104 15.40 20.72 -2.21
CA ALA A 104 15.84 21.94 -1.52
C ALA A 104 15.54 21.85 -0.02
N MET A 105 14.35 21.37 0.35
CA MET A 105 13.96 21.16 1.75
C MET A 105 14.93 20.23 2.48
N LEU A 106 15.18 19.05 1.95
CA LEU A 106 16.07 18.07 2.58
C LEU A 106 17.51 18.56 2.67
N LYS A 107 17.99 19.28 1.65
CA LYS A 107 19.32 19.89 1.65
C LYS A 107 19.46 20.99 2.70
N GLU A 108 18.45 21.83 2.85
CA GLU A 108 18.51 23.02 3.73
C GLU A 108 18.29 22.66 5.19
N LEU A 109 17.37 21.72 5.47
CA LEU A 109 17.01 21.40 6.85
C LEU A 109 17.99 20.42 7.51
N GLY A 110 18.64 19.52 6.75
CA GLY A 110 19.66 18.62 7.28
C GLY A 110 19.25 17.96 8.60
N ASP A 111 19.96 18.29 9.69
CA ASP A 111 19.71 17.72 11.02
C ASP A 111 18.60 18.43 11.81
N GLU A 112 17.93 19.43 11.22
CA GLU A 112 16.77 20.07 11.84
C GLU A 112 15.50 19.21 11.78
N ILE A 113 15.51 18.13 10.99
CA ILE A 113 14.42 17.15 10.87
C ILE A 113 14.90 15.76 11.26
N ASP A 114 14.00 14.97 11.85
CA ASP A 114 14.26 13.62 12.33
C ASP A 114 13.64 12.56 11.43
N ALA A 115 12.49 12.83 10.79
CA ALA A 115 11.78 11.91 9.92
C ALA A 115 11.09 12.63 8.76
N VAL A 116 10.82 11.88 7.68
CA VAL A 116 10.17 12.40 6.47
C VAL A 116 8.91 11.59 6.16
N VAL A 117 7.82 12.31 5.88
CA VAL A 117 6.52 11.77 5.46
C VAL A 117 6.29 12.11 3.99
N ILE A 118 5.99 11.11 3.15
CA ILE A 118 5.86 11.28 1.71
C ILE A 118 4.46 10.84 1.27
N SER A 119 3.68 11.81 0.78
CA SER A 119 2.27 11.65 0.39
C SER A 119 2.00 12.29 -0.98
N ALA A 120 2.98 12.22 -1.86
CA ALA A 120 2.93 12.71 -3.24
C ALA A 120 2.31 11.65 -4.18
N PRO A 121 2.13 11.90 -5.51
CA PRO A 121 1.80 10.88 -6.49
C PRO A 121 2.85 9.75 -6.59
N ASP A 122 2.42 8.55 -7.00
CA ASP A 122 3.22 7.30 -6.95
C ASP A 122 4.62 7.45 -7.57
N HIS A 123 4.74 8.18 -8.68
CA HIS A 123 6.01 8.37 -9.40
C HIS A 123 7.06 9.20 -8.61
N ILE A 124 6.63 9.91 -7.55
CA ILE A 124 7.51 10.72 -6.68
C ILE A 124 7.93 9.96 -5.41
N HIS A 125 7.23 8.89 -5.05
CA HIS A 125 7.49 8.15 -3.81
C HIS A 125 8.95 7.72 -3.69
N ALA A 126 9.45 6.93 -4.63
CA ALA A 126 10.81 6.41 -4.58
C ALA A 126 11.90 7.50 -4.65
N PRO A 127 11.86 8.48 -5.59
CA PRO A 127 12.85 9.54 -5.63
C PRO A 127 12.96 10.34 -4.33
N ALA A 128 11.83 10.65 -3.70
CA ALA A 128 11.78 11.41 -2.45
C ALA A 128 12.25 10.56 -1.26
N ALA A 129 11.75 9.32 -1.14
CA ALA A 129 12.09 8.40 -0.07
C ALA A 129 13.58 8.01 -0.09
N MET A 130 14.11 7.67 -1.27
CA MET A 130 15.53 7.34 -1.41
C MET A 130 16.44 8.50 -1.02
N LEU A 131 16.08 9.74 -1.41
CA LEU A 131 16.85 10.91 -1.01
C LEU A 131 16.81 11.14 0.51
N ALA A 132 15.65 10.98 1.15
CA ALA A 132 15.51 11.07 2.60
C ALA A 132 16.33 9.99 3.32
N MET A 133 16.22 8.73 2.88
CA MET A 133 16.98 7.61 3.45
C MET A 133 18.50 7.74 3.22
N GLN A 134 18.94 8.25 2.06
CA GLN A 134 20.37 8.56 1.82
C GLN A 134 20.90 9.55 2.84
N ASN A 135 20.06 10.49 3.30
CA ASN A 135 20.36 11.43 4.38
C ASN A 135 20.09 10.85 5.79
N ASN A 136 19.99 9.51 5.91
CA ASN A 136 19.76 8.79 7.16
C ASN A 136 18.47 9.18 7.89
N LYS A 137 17.42 9.56 7.15
CA LYS A 137 16.12 9.90 7.75
C LYS A 137 15.17 8.70 7.72
N PRO A 138 14.54 8.32 8.84
CA PRO A 138 13.34 7.50 8.88
C PRO A 138 12.28 8.00 7.91
N VAL A 139 11.55 7.07 7.27
CA VAL A 139 10.59 7.42 6.22
C VAL A 139 9.25 6.72 6.42
N TYR A 140 8.18 7.53 6.45
CA TYR A 140 6.83 7.09 6.17
C TYR A 140 6.51 7.42 4.71
N CYS A 141 6.12 6.44 3.90
CA CYS A 141 5.82 6.66 2.48
C CYS A 141 4.46 6.09 2.13
N GLN A 142 3.62 6.86 1.45
CA GLN A 142 2.29 6.41 1.02
C GLN A 142 2.35 5.20 0.07
N LYS A 143 1.23 4.51 -0.03
CA LYS A 143 1.01 3.32 -0.86
C LYS A 143 0.60 3.72 -2.30
N PRO A 144 0.92 2.90 -3.31
CA PRO A 144 1.90 1.81 -3.27
C PRO A 144 3.30 2.37 -3.01
N LEU A 145 4.19 1.58 -2.41
CA LEU A 145 5.49 2.09 -1.97
C LEU A 145 6.28 2.77 -3.10
N THR A 146 6.20 2.22 -4.31
CA THR A 146 6.92 2.73 -5.49
C THR A 146 6.12 2.55 -6.77
N HIS A 147 6.60 3.19 -7.84
CA HIS A 147 6.04 3.10 -9.19
C HIS A 147 6.72 1.99 -10.04
N TYR A 148 7.95 1.57 -9.71
CA TYR A 148 8.69 0.52 -10.41
C TYR A 148 9.19 -0.56 -9.46
N VAL A 149 9.30 -1.80 -9.97
CA VAL A 149 9.79 -2.95 -9.19
C VAL A 149 11.22 -2.74 -8.69
N SER A 150 12.11 -2.20 -9.52
CA SER A 150 13.49 -1.91 -9.11
C SER A 150 13.56 -0.95 -7.93
N GLU A 151 12.70 0.07 -7.93
CA GLU A 151 12.63 1.07 -6.86
C GLU A 151 12.23 0.43 -5.51
N SER A 152 11.25 -0.51 -5.52
CA SER A 152 10.86 -1.24 -4.30
C SER A 152 12.02 -2.00 -3.69
N ARG A 153 12.78 -2.71 -4.51
CA ARG A 153 13.92 -3.48 -4.07
C ARG A 153 15.06 -2.61 -3.58
N GLU A 154 15.35 -1.51 -4.29
CA GLU A 154 16.36 -0.54 -3.90
C GLU A 154 16.03 0.14 -2.57
N MET A 155 14.76 0.55 -2.36
CA MET A 155 14.30 1.15 -1.10
C MET A 155 14.38 0.16 0.05
N ARG A 156 13.97 -1.09 -0.16
CA ARG A 156 14.10 -2.16 0.83
C ARG A 156 15.55 -2.38 1.24
N GLN A 157 16.47 -2.48 0.26
CA GLN A 157 17.89 -2.67 0.53
C GLN A 157 18.50 -1.49 1.27
N LEU A 158 18.19 -0.25 0.83
CA LEU A 158 18.72 0.96 1.45
C LEU A 158 18.22 1.12 2.91
N ALA A 159 16.95 0.78 3.18
CA ALA A 159 16.40 0.78 4.52
C ALA A 159 17.13 -0.22 5.45
N ALA A 160 17.41 -1.42 4.93
CA ALA A 160 18.14 -2.45 5.67
C ALA A 160 19.61 -2.06 5.91
N ASP A 161 20.33 -1.60 4.87
CA ASP A 161 21.74 -1.20 4.97
C ASP A 161 21.98 -0.09 5.97
N LYS A 162 21.00 0.82 6.10
CA LYS A 162 21.08 1.95 7.01
C LYS A 162 20.35 1.72 8.35
N ASN A 163 19.71 0.56 8.51
CA ASN A 163 18.91 0.22 9.68
C ASN A 163 17.91 1.33 10.06
N LEU A 164 17.12 1.80 9.07
CA LEU A 164 16.18 2.90 9.23
C LEU A 164 14.80 2.40 9.65
N VAL A 165 14.13 3.16 10.51
CA VAL A 165 12.69 3.00 10.73
C VAL A 165 11.95 3.42 9.46
N THR A 166 11.10 2.53 8.95
CA THR A 166 10.31 2.77 7.75
C THR A 166 8.89 2.26 7.92
N GLN A 167 7.91 2.93 7.31
CA GLN A 167 6.51 2.51 7.31
C GLN A 167 5.86 2.87 5.97
N MET A 168 5.17 1.92 5.34
CA MET A 168 4.29 2.23 4.21
C MET A 168 2.92 2.68 4.70
N GLY A 169 2.33 3.68 4.05
CA GLY A 169 1.02 4.26 4.38
C GLY A 169 -0.17 3.35 4.07
N ILE A 170 -0.13 2.11 4.56
CA ILE A 170 -1.20 1.12 4.42
C ILE A 170 -1.96 0.95 5.74
N GLN A 171 -2.81 1.92 6.06
CA GLN A 171 -3.47 2.06 7.36
C GLN A 171 -4.25 0.81 7.79
N VAL A 172 -4.87 0.11 6.83
CA VAL A 172 -5.66 -1.11 7.09
C VAL A 172 -4.86 -2.18 7.82
N HIS A 173 -3.53 -2.23 7.63
CA HIS A 173 -2.65 -3.16 8.31
C HIS A 173 -2.76 -3.07 9.84
N SER A 174 -3.02 -1.87 10.37
CA SER A 174 -3.13 -1.60 11.81
C SER A 174 -4.55 -1.75 12.36
N PHE A 175 -5.57 -1.92 11.51
CA PHE A 175 -6.96 -1.98 11.94
C PHE A 175 -7.34 -3.32 12.58
N TYR A 176 -8.24 -3.26 13.55
CA TYR A 176 -8.71 -4.42 14.32
C TYR A 176 -9.15 -5.59 13.42
N ASP A 177 -10.06 -5.35 12.45
CA ASP A 177 -10.64 -6.43 11.64
C ASP A 177 -9.62 -7.13 10.75
N TYR A 178 -8.62 -6.39 10.27
CA TYR A 178 -7.55 -6.92 9.42
C TYR A 178 -6.53 -7.72 10.23
N LYS A 179 -6.13 -7.22 11.42
CA LYS A 179 -5.32 -7.97 12.39
C LYS A 179 -6.04 -9.25 12.83
N LEU A 180 -7.35 -9.15 13.12
CA LEU A 180 -8.17 -10.30 13.47
C LEU A 180 -8.26 -11.34 12.35
N ALA A 181 -8.52 -10.91 11.10
CA ALA A 181 -8.59 -11.82 9.95
C ALA A 181 -7.26 -12.56 9.74
N THR A 182 -6.14 -11.85 9.87
CA THR A 182 -4.79 -12.43 9.81
C THR A 182 -4.63 -13.55 10.84
N LEU A 183 -4.96 -13.28 12.09
CA LEU A 183 -4.84 -14.27 13.19
C LEU A 183 -5.82 -15.44 13.07
N LEU A 184 -7.03 -15.19 12.58
CA LEU A 184 -8.01 -16.26 12.30
C LEU A 184 -7.50 -17.22 11.23
N ILE A 185 -6.95 -16.71 10.13
CA ILE A 185 -6.34 -17.55 9.09
C ILE A 185 -5.15 -18.33 9.65
N GLN A 186 -4.27 -17.67 10.39
CA GLN A 186 -3.08 -18.29 10.99
C GLN A 186 -3.43 -19.33 12.06
N SER A 187 -4.60 -19.24 12.69
CA SER A 187 -5.13 -20.27 13.61
C SER A 187 -5.60 -21.54 12.90
N GLY A 188 -5.69 -21.53 11.55
CA GLY A 188 -6.18 -22.64 10.76
C GLY A 188 -7.70 -22.78 10.76
N ILE A 189 -8.44 -21.69 11.00
CA ILE A 189 -9.93 -21.70 11.09
C ILE A 189 -10.63 -22.25 9.85
N ILE A 190 -9.99 -22.17 8.67
CA ILE A 190 -10.47 -22.75 7.41
C ILE A 190 -9.52 -23.81 6.82
N GLY A 191 -8.54 -24.30 7.60
CA GLY A 191 -7.49 -25.19 7.12
C GLY A 191 -6.45 -24.45 6.28
N LYS A 192 -5.68 -25.18 5.46
CA LYS A 192 -4.74 -24.58 4.51
C LYS A 192 -5.51 -23.91 3.37
N VAL A 193 -5.07 -22.71 3.00
CA VAL A 193 -5.69 -21.93 1.93
C VAL A 193 -5.08 -22.32 0.59
N HIS A 194 -5.91 -22.53 -0.43
CA HIS A 194 -5.47 -22.85 -1.79
C HIS A 194 -5.82 -21.79 -2.81
N THR A 195 -6.84 -20.94 -2.52
CA THR A 195 -7.24 -19.86 -3.42
C THR A 195 -7.59 -18.60 -2.61
N VAL A 196 -7.24 -17.44 -3.16
CA VAL A 196 -7.70 -16.14 -2.70
C VAL A 196 -8.35 -15.41 -3.87
N HIS A 197 -9.55 -14.89 -3.68
CA HIS A 197 -10.19 -13.93 -4.56
C HIS A 197 -10.18 -12.56 -3.88
N ALA A 198 -9.79 -11.52 -4.59
CA ALA A 198 -9.78 -10.15 -4.10
C ALA A 198 -10.35 -9.22 -5.16
N TRP A 199 -11.14 -8.21 -4.79
CA TRP A 199 -11.83 -7.38 -5.78
C TRP A 199 -12.11 -5.96 -5.34
N SER A 200 -12.22 -5.06 -6.34
CA SER A 200 -12.73 -3.71 -6.23
C SER A 200 -13.39 -3.26 -7.53
N PRO A 201 -14.61 -2.68 -7.53
CA PRO A 201 -15.24 -2.17 -8.74
C PRO A 201 -14.67 -0.83 -9.19
N LYS A 202 -13.69 -0.26 -8.46
CA LYS A 202 -13.04 0.98 -8.86
C LYS A 202 -12.34 0.83 -10.20
N ASN A 203 -12.27 1.94 -10.93
CA ASN A 203 -11.68 2.01 -12.24
C ASN A 203 -10.69 3.18 -12.34
N TRP A 204 -9.40 2.87 -12.22
CA TRP A 204 -8.30 3.75 -12.58
C TRP A 204 -7.66 3.26 -13.88
N GLY A 205 -8.47 3.28 -14.95
CA GLY A 205 -8.04 2.99 -16.31
C GLY A 205 -8.37 4.15 -17.26
N TYR A 206 -7.74 4.13 -18.45
CA TYR A 206 -7.95 5.13 -19.49
C TYR A 206 -7.63 4.55 -20.87
N ASN A 207 -8.61 4.54 -21.78
CA ASN A 207 -8.47 4.00 -23.13
C ASN A 207 -8.37 5.09 -24.23
N GLY A 208 -8.29 6.35 -23.83
CA GLY A 208 -8.15 7.46 -24.78
C GLY A 208 -6.70 7.66 -25.22
N PRO A 209 -6.49 8.50 -26.25
CA PRO A 209 -5.17 8.95 -26.65
C PRO A 209 -4.57 9.92 -25.62
N GLU A 210 -3.27 10.18 -25.74
CA GLU A 210 -2.66 11.31 -25.07
C GLU A 210 -3.35 12.61 -25.51
N PRO A 211 -3.71 13.53 -24.57
CA PRO A 211 -4.40 14.77 -24.93
C PRO A 211 -3.50 15.68 -25.77
N GLU A 212 -4.06 16.23 -26.84
CA GLU A 212 -3.34 17.16 -27.72
C GLU A 212 -3.29 18.59 -27.14
N GLY A 213 -2.25 19.32 -27.54
CA GLY A 213 -2.06 20.73 -27.17
C GLY A 213 -1.71 20.93 -25.70
N SER A 214 -1.79 22.16 -25.22
CA SER A 214 -1.48 22.57 -23.85
C SER A 214 -2.49 23.58 -23.34
N ASP A 215 -2.82 23.50 -22.05
CA ASP A 215 -3.59 24.52 -21.36
C ASP A 215 -2.66 25.41 -20.51
N PRO A 216 -3.07 26.61 -20.12
CA PRO A 216 -2.29 27.45 -19.22
C PRO A 216 -2.03 26.73 -17.88
N ILE A 217 -0.78 26.71 -17.46
CA ILE A 217 -0.45 26.17 -16.13
C ILE A 217 -1.04 27.12 -15.08
N PRO A 218 -1.83 26.64 -14.11
CA PRO A 218 -2.34 27.45 -13.02
C PRO A 218 -1.19 28.13 -12.26
N PRO A 219 -1.30 29.42 -11.91
CA PRO A 219 -0.19 30.17 -11.33
C PRO A 219 0.31 29.62 -9.97
N GLN A 220 -0.54 28.87 -9.27
CA GLN A 220 -0.19 28.23 -8.00
C GLN A 220 0.59 26.92 -8.15
N LEU A 221 0.64 26.31 -9.36
CA LEU A 221 1.20 24.98 -9.59
C LEU A 221 2.56 25.05 -10.28
N ASP A 222 3.62 24.51 -9.66
CA ASP A 222 4.87 24.22 -10.38
C ASP A 222 4.74 22.89 -11.12
N TRP A 223 4.33 22.96 -12.38
CA TRP A 223 4.12 21.81 -13.23
C TRP A 223 5.40 20.97 -13.46
N ASN A 224 6.56 21.61 -13.55
CA ASN A 224 7.82 20.90 -13.72
C ASN A 224 8.23 20.11 -12.48
N LEU A 225 8.00 20.67 -11.29
CA LEU A 225 8.21 19.94 -10.05
C LEU A 225 7.18 18.80 -9.87
N TRP A 226 5.92 19.00 -10.33
CA TRP A 226 4.91 17.97 -10.31
C TRP A 226 5.29 16.78 -11.21
N LEU A 227 5.74 17.03 -12.45
CA LEU A 227 6.26 16.00 -13.36
C LEU A 227 7.45 15.24 -12.76
N GLY A 228 8.29 15.95 -12.01
CA GLY A 228 9.42 15.35 -11.28
C GLY A 228 10.36 14.55 -12.16
N THR A 229 10.32 13.23 -12.03
CA THR A 229 11.17 12.29 -12.80
C THR A 229 10.42 11.61 -13.96
N ALA A 230 9.15 11.90 -14.16
CA ALA A 230 8.36 11.37 -15.28
C ALA A 230 8.71 12.08 -16.59
N GLN A 231 8.18 11.57 -17.69
CA GLN A 231 8.33 12.19 -19.01
C GLN A 231 7.71 13.59 -19.02
N GLU A 232 8.38 14.54 -19.65
CA GLU A 232 7.84 15.88 -19.85
C GLU A 232 6.60 15.84 -20.72
N ARG A 233 5.52 16.47 -20.23
CA ARG A 233 4.24 16.57 -20.94
C ARG A 233 3.65 17.96 -20.76
N PRO A 234 2.95 18.49 -21.78
CA PRO A 234 2.16 19.71 -21.65
C PRO A 234 1.12 19.58 -20.54
N TYR A 235 0.88 20.66 -19.82
CA TYR A 235 -0.20 20.69 -18.85
C TYR A 235 -1.56 20.60 -19.55
N LYS A 236 -2.48 19.83 -18.93
CA LYS A 236 -3.89 19.74 -19.30
C LYS A 236 -4.75 19.86 -18.06
N GLU A 237 -5.64 20.83 -18.03
CA GLU A 237 -6.53 21.09 -16.90
C GLU A 237 -7.38 19.88 -16.56
N GLY A 238 -7.40 19.49 -15.29
CA GLY A 238 -8.20 18.37 -14.77
C GLY A 238 -7.84 16.98 -15.32
N PHE A 239 -6.82 16.87 -16.20
CA PHE A 239 -6.48 15.60 -16.82
C PHE A 239 -5.47 14.77 -15.98
N TYR A 240 -4.47 15.42 -15.40
CA TYR A 240 -3.44 14.76 -14.58
C TYR A 240 -3.67 14.97 -13.11
N HIS A 241 -3.62 16.20 -12.66
CA HIS A 241 -3.78 16.64 -11.28
C HIS A 241 -5.23 17.11 -11.06
N PRO A 242 -5.82 16.89 -9.84
CA PRO A 242 -5.17 16.36 -8.63
C PRO A 242 -5.17 14.82 -8.50
N ALA A 243 -6.03 14.06 -9.17
CA ALA A 243 -6.20 12.62 -8.88
C ALA A 243 -6.10 11.69 -10.10
N ASN A 244 -6.32 12.22 -11.30
CA ASN A 244 -6.44 11.44 -12.54
C ASN A 244 -5.13 10.79 -13.01
N TRP A 245 -4.00 11.21 -12.46
CA TRP A 245 -2.68 10.64 -12.72
C TRP A 245 -2.61 9.12 -12.43
N ARG A 246 -3.46 8.59 -11.50
CA ARG A 246 -3.50 7.17 -11.15
C ARG A 246 -3.76 6.24 -12.33
N LYS A 247 -4.54 6.71 -13.32
CA LYS A 247 -4.91 5.95 -14.52
C LYS A 247 -3.85 5.96 -15.62
N LEU A 248 -2.78 6.75 -15.45
CA LEU A 248 -1.75 7.00 -16.46
C LEU A 248 -0.44 6.32 -16.11
N ILE A 249 0.18 5.72 -17.11
CA ILE A 249 1.33 4.83 -16.97
C ILE A 249 2.57 5.52 -16.41
N ASP A 250 2.77 6.79 -16.69
CA ASP A 250 3.97 7.52 -16.27
C ASP A 250 3.89 8.01 -14.82
N TYR A 251 2.70 7.97 -14.20
CA TYR A 251 2.47 8.62 -12.92
C TYR A 251 1.89 7.73 -11.83
N GLY A 252 1.07 6.75 -12.18
CA GLY A 252 0.34 5.90 -11.24
C GLY A 252 0.46 4.41 -11.52
N CYS A 253 -0.23 3.61 -10.70
CA CYS A 253 -0.18 2.14 -10.74
C CYS A 253 -1.58 1.52 -10.93
N ALA A 254 -2.51 2.22 -11.59
CA ALA A 254 -3.89 1.78 -11.85
C ALA A 254 -4.68 1.45 -10.56
N THR A 255 -5.79 0.74 -10.73
CA THR A 255 -6.65 0.28 -9.61
C THR A 255 -5.92 -0.71 -8.72
N LEU A 256 -5.06 -1.55 -9.30
CA LEU A 256 -4.26 -2.53 -8.56
C LEU A 256 -3.31 -1.84 -7.56
N GLY A 257 -2.66 -0.74 -7.97
CA GLY A 257 -1.82 0.08 -7.07
C GLY A 257 -2.63 0.88 -6.06
N ASP A 258 -3.79 1.41 -6.45
CA ASP A 258 -4.62 2.25 -5.55
C ASP A 258 -5.39 1.40 -4.52
N MET A 259 -6.23 0.46 -4.98
CA MET A 259 -7.09 -0.37 -4.12
C MET A 259 -6.54 -1.77 -3.89
N GLY A 260 -5.88 -2.34 -4.90
CA GLY A 260 -5.32 -3.69 -4.78
C GLY A 260 -4.39 -3.79 -3.58
N VAL A 261 -3.50 -2.84 -3.39
CA VAL A 261 -2.55 -2.85 -2.27
C VAL A 261 -3.26 -2.95 -0.90
N HIS A 262 -4.40 -2.29 -0.69
CA HIS A 262 -5.17 -2.38 0.56
C HIS A 262 -5.83 -3.75 0.74
N ILE A 263 -6.40 -4.30 -0.34
CA ILE A 263 -7.15 -5.56 -0.27
C ILE A 263 -6.21 -6.77 -0.29
N PHE A 264 -5.02 -6.64 -0.90
CA PHE A 264 -3.95 -7.65 -0.84
C PHE A 264 -3.30 -7.75 0.53
N ASP A 265 -3.15 -6.63 1.23
CA ASP A 265 -2.35 -6.54 2.46
C ASP A 265 -2.68 -7.65 3.47
N THR A 266 -3.95 -7.75 3.86
CA THR A 266 -4.35 -8.73 4.89
C THR A 266 -4.14 -10.18 4.45
N PRO A 267 -4.62 -10.64 3.27
CA PRO A 267 -4.34 -12.00 2.83
C PRO A 267 -2.85 -12.27 2.61
N TYR A 268 -2.10 -11.30 2.11
CA TYR A 268 -0.66 -11.41 1.90
C TYR A 268 0.08 -11.66 3.22
N ASN A 269 -0.23 -10.86 4.25
CA ASN A 269 0.30 -11.00 5.60
C ASN A 269 -0.17 -12.30 6.27
N ALA A 270 -1.48 -12.58 6.23
CA ALA A 270 -2.08 -13.76 6.87
C ALA A 270 -1.49 -15.06 6.37
N LEU A 271 -1.18 -15.14 5.08
CA LEU A 271 -0.63 -16.32 4.43
C LEU A 271 0.90 -16.34 4.39
N ALA A 272 1.55 -15.31 4.93
CA ALA A 272 3.01 -15.14 4.93
C ALA A 272 3.62 -15.30 3.53
N LEU A 273 3.04 -14.62 2.54
CA LEU A 273 3.44 -14.75 1.14
C LEU A 273 4.78 -14.04 0.85
N GLY A 274 5.52 -14.60 -0.09
CA GLY A 274 6.59 -13.92 -0.81
C GLY A 274 6.07 -13.30 -2.10
N VAL A 275 6.89 -13.27 -3.15
CA VAL A 275 6.46 -12.82 -4.47
C VAL A 275 5.96 -14.00 -5.31
N PRO A 276 5.05 -13.78 -6.28
CA PRO A 276 4.51 -14.86 -7.11
C PRO A 276 5.56 -15.41 -8.09
N GLN A 277 5.33 -16.62 -8.58
CA GLN A 277 6.15 -17.27 -9.61
C GLN A 277 5.61 -17.00 -11.02
N THR A 278 4.29 -16.91 -11.17
CA THR A 278 3.66 -16.58 -12.45
C THR A 278 2.56 -15.54 -12.26
N ILE A 279 2.38 -14.73 -13.29
CA ILE A 279 1.37 -13.67 -13.32
C ILE A 279 0.73 -13.65 -14.71
N LYS A 280 -0.61 -13.60 -14.76
CA LYS A 280 -1.38 -13.40 -15.99
C LYS A 280 -2.43 -12.34 -15.77
N ASN A 281 -2.60 -11.41 -16.70
CA ASN A 281 -3.67 -10.43 -16.68
C ASN A 281 -4.57 -10.58 -17.90
N ASP A 282 -5.84 -10.91 -17.65
CA ASP A 282 -6.89 -10.94 -18.67
C ASP A 282 -7.52 -9.53 -18.71
N CYS A 283 -7.16 -8.75 -19.72
CA CYS A 283 -7.59 -7.36 -19.91
C CYS A 283 -7.61 -7.00 -21.40
N ARG A 284 -8.06 -5.80 -21.75
CA ARG A 284 -7.94 -5.30 -23.11
C ARG A 284 -6.47 -5.14 -23.53
N PRO A 285 -6.19 -5.10 -24.85
CA PRO A 285 -4.87 -4.72 -25.33
C PRO A 285 -4.42 -3.39 -24.75
N PRO A 286 -3.15 -3.24 -24.39
CA PRO A 286 -2.63 -2.01 -23.81
C PRO A 286 -2.63 -0.87 -24.86
N ASN A 287 -2.67 0.37 -24.37
CA ASN A 287 -2.13 1.51 -25.09
C ASN A 287 -0.89 2.04 -24.34
N ASP A 288 -0.16 2.97 -24.95
CA ASP A 288 1.10 3.45 -24.36
C ASP A 288 0.91 4.57 -23.33
N PHE A 289 -0.35 4.92 -23.01
CA PHE A 289 -0.65 6.09 -22.20
C PHE A 289 -1.46 5.77 -20.93
N GLY A 290 -2.48 4.95 -21.03
CA GLY A 290 -3.38 4.62 -19.94
C GLY A 290 -3.49 3.12 -19.63
N TYR A 291 -3.80 2.81 -18.40
CA TYR A 291 -4.04 1.43 -17.94
C TYR A 291 -5.38 0.88 -18.40
N PRO A 292 -5.56 -0.45 -18.48
CA PRO A 292 -6.86 -1.08 -18.69
C PRO A 292 -7.85 -0.69 -17.59
N GLU A 293 -9.12 -0.51 -17.97
CA GLU A 293 -10.22 -0.14 -17.10
C GLU A 293 -10.77 -1.30 -16.28
N GLN A 294 -10.51 -2.52 -16.74
CA GLN A 294 -10.98 -3.76 -16.14
C GLN A 294 -9.91 -4.83 -16.27
N ASN A 295 -9.60 -5.47 -15.17
CA ASN A 295 -8.55 -6.48 -15.09
C ASN A 295 -9.02 -7.71 -14.33
N THR A 296 -8.55 -8.89 -14.78
CA THR A 296 -8.56 -10.12 -14.00
C THR A 296 -7.13 -10.64 -13.94
N VAL A 297 -6.46 -10.40 -12.80
CA VAL A 297 -5.05 -10.77 -12.63
C VAL A 297 -4.95 -12.05 -11.81
N THR A 298 -4.39 -13.10 -12.40
CA THR A 298 -4.11 -14.36 -11.73
C THR A 298 -2.64 -14.45 -11.38
N TYR A 299 -2.36 -14.76 -10.12
CA TYR A 299 -1.03 -15.04 -9.61
C TYR A 299 -0.95 -16.47 -9.10
N GLU A 300 0.22 -17.10 -9.26
CA GLU A 300 0.56 -18.36 -8.61
C GLU A 300 1.75 -18.13 -7.68
N PHE A 301 1.54 -18.40 -6.39
CA PHE A 301 2.55 -18.29 -5.35
C PHE A 301 3.07 -19.67 -4.93
N PRO A 302 4.34 -19.76 -4.53
CA PRO A 302 4.83 -20.94 -3.83
C PRO A 302 4.08 -21.10 -2.50
N GLY A 303 3.91 -22.34 -2.06
CA GLY A 303 3.23 -22.64 -0.80
C GLY A 303 3.95 -22.11 0.43
N THR A 304 3.18 -21.87 1.48
CA THR A 304 3.67 -21.47 2.82
C THR A 304 3.12 -22.43 3.89
N LYS A 305 3.45 -22.21 5.14
CA LYS A 305 2.89 -22.99 6.25
C LYS A 305 1.35 -22.85 6.39
N TYR A 306 0.76 -21.82 5.79
CA TYR A 306 -0.69 -21.52 5.86
C TYR A 306 -1.45 -21.89 4.58
N THR A 307 -0.73 -22.27 3.51
CA THR A 307 -1.32 -22.60 2.22
C THR A 307 -1.10 -24.07 1.87
N THR A 308 -1.74 -24.56 0.81
CA THR A 308 -1.34 -25.78 0.10
C THR A 308 0.03 -25.60 -0.54
N GLU A 309 0.54 -26.61 -1.29
CA GLU A 309 1.85 -26.56 -1.95
C GLU A 309 2.01 -25.38 -2.91
N SER A 310 0.92 -24.89 -3.45
CA SER A 310 0.81 -23.63 -4.20
C SER A 310 -0.44 -22.88 -3.79
N LEU A 311 -0.45 -21.58 -4.03
CA LEU A 311 -1.61 -20.71 -3.81
C LEU A 311 -1.96 -20.00 -5.10
N LYS A 312 -3.21 -20.13 -5.54
CA LYS A 312 -3.78 -19.32 -6.61
C LYS A 312 -4.41 -18.07 -6.05
N TRP A 313 -4.03 -16.91 -6.58
CA TRP A 313 -4.65 -15.62 -6.21
C TRP A 313 -5.25 -14.97 -7.45
N ILE A 314 -6.48 -14.48 -7.33
CA ILE A 314 -7.18 -13.81 -8.43
C ILE A 314 -7.65 -12.43 -7.94
N TRP A 315 -7.18 -11.40 -8.61
CA TRP A 315 -7.63 -10.04 -8.45
C TRP A 315 -8.61 -9.66 -9.55
N TYR A 316 -9.67 -8.97 -9.20
CA TYR A 316 -10.64 -8.42 -10.13
C TYR A 316 -10.81 -6.92 -9.88
N ASP A 317 -10.74 -6.10 -10.93
CA ASP A 317 -11.09 -4.70 -10.83
C ASP A 317 -11.94 -4.20 -12.01
N GLY A 318 -12.47 -2.98 -11.83
CA GLY A 318 -13.32 -2.33 -12.80
C GLY A 318 -14.81 -2.67 -12.66
N PRO A 319 -15.66 -2.09 -13.54
CA PRO A 319 -17.11 -2.25 -13.46
C PRO A 319 -17.54 -3.71 -13.53
N GLY A 320 -18.37 -4.14 -12.59
CA GLY A 320 -18.86 -5.52 -12.50
C GLY A 320 -17.94 -6.51 -11.81
N ALA A 321 -16.81 -6.06 -11.24
CA ALA A 321 -15.96 -6.91 -10.41
C ALA A 321 -16.65 -7.28 -9.08
N PRO A 322 -16.45 -8.54 -8.59
CA PRO A 322 -15.71 -9.65 -9.19
C PRO A 322 -16.57 -10.44 -10.18
N LEU A 323 -15.91 -11.16 -11.09
CA LEU A 323 -16.58 -12.17 -11.89
C LEU A 323 -17.00 -13.33 -10.99
N LEU A 324 -18.32 -13.58 -10.90
CA LEU A 324 -18.88 -14.61 -10.04
C LEU A 324 -18.44 -16.01 -10.46
N ASN A 325 -18.07 -16.82 -9.47
CA ASN A 325 -17.75 -18.23 -9.60
C ASN A 325 -18.21 -18.96 -8.32
N GLU A 326 -18.05 -20.28 -8.26
CA GLU A 326 -18.52 -21.11 -7.13
C GLU A 326 -17.96 -20.67 -5.77
N ASP A 327 -16.71 -20.20 -5.73
CA ASP A 327 -16.07 -19.72 -4.50
C ASP A 327 -16.67 -18.42 -3.98
N LEU A 328 -17.32 -17.64 -4.83
CA LEU A 328 -17.89 -16.33 -4.49
C LEU A 328 -19.41 -16.37 -4.25
N ILE A 329 -20.05 -17.53 -4.41
CA ILE A 329 -21.48 -17.69 -4.06
C ILE A 329 -21.63 -17.70 -2.53
N LEU A 330 -22.39 -16.74 -2.01
CA LEU A 330 -22.70 -16.67 -0.59
C LEU A 330 -23.91 -17.52 -0.21
N PRO A 331 -23.98 -18.04 1.04
CA PRO A 331 -25.15 -18.76 1.52
C PRO A 331 -26.40 -17.89 1.53
N ASP A 332 -27.55 -18.44 1.17
CA ASP A 332 -28.85 -17.78 1.36
C ASP A 332 -29.10 -17.53 2.84
N SER A 333 -29.48 -16.31 3.18
CA SER A 333 -29.74 -15.90 4.56
C SER A 333 -31.05 -16.43 5.16
N THR A 334 -31.87 -17.14 4.39
CA THR A 334 -33.19 -17.63 4.80
C THR A 334 -33.14 -18.77 5.83
N ASN A 335 -31.99 -19.34 6.16
CA ASN A 335 -31.84 -20.50 7.05
C ASN A 335 -31.25 -20.21 8.46
N THR A 336 -31.08 -18.99 8.87
CA THR A 336 -30.78 -18.66 10.27
C THR A 336 -32.05 -18.21 10.98
N LYS A 337 -32.87 -19.17 11.43
CA LYS A 337 -33.82 -18.89 12.53
C LYS A 337 -32.97 -18.73 13.80
N SER A 338 -32.52 -17.52 14.07
CA SER A 338 -32.12 -17.14 15.40
C SER A 338 -33.41 -16.94 16.22
N ASN A 339 -33.61 -17.75 17.26
CA ASN A 339 -34.52 -17.43 18.35
C ASN A 339 -34.03 -16.15 19.06
N SER A 340 -34.37 -15.00 18.52
CA SER A 340 -34.29 -13.76 19.26
C SER A 340 -35.71 -13.32 19.56
N SER A 341 -36.13 -13.54 20.80
CA SER A 341 -37.29 -12.91 21.40
C SER A 341 -37.23 -11.40 21.21
N LYS A 342 -38.33 -10.83 20.68
CA LYS A 342 -38.58 -9.41 20.59
C LYS A 342 -38.37 -8.74 21.96
N ASN A 343 -37.34 -7.92 22.06
CA ASN A 343 -37.27 -6.82 23.03
C ASN A 343 -36.96 -5.55 22.23
N GLU A 344 -38.03 -4.88 21.84
CA GLU A 344 -38.03 -3.47 21.41
C GLU A 344 -37.73 -2.63 22.66
N ASN A 345 -36.50 -2.23 22.85
CA ASN A 345 -36.02 -1.06 23.60
C ASN A 345 -34.55 -1.21 23.97
N LEU A 346 -33.67 -0.92 23.06
CA LEU A 346 -32.31 -0.46 23.42
C LEU A 346 -31.78 0.38 22.26
N LYS A 347 -31.78 1.69 22.45
CA LYS A 347 -30.96 2.62 21.68
C LYS A 347 -29.50 2.45 22.15
N ASP A 348 -28.87 1.36 21.76
CA ASP A 348 -27.44 1.18 21.97
C ASP A 348 -26.79 0.79 20.64
N LYS A 349 -26.07 1.73 20.03
CA LYS A 349 -25.38 1.59 18.73
C LYS A 349 -24.11 0.72 18.83
N THR A 350 -24.02 -0.20 19.76
CA THR A 350 -22.89 -1.16 19.93
C THR A 350 -23.24 -2.57 19.43
N SER A 351 -24.29 -2.74 18.62
CA SER A 351 -24.60 -4.07 18.09
C SER A 351 -23.57 -4.49 17.03
N LEU A 352 -22.99 -5.65 17.22
CA LEU A 352 -22.15 -6.43 16.29
C LEU A 352 -22.80 -6.68 14.89
N ASP A 353 -24.02 -6.22 14.69
CA ASP A 353 -24.86 -6.44 13.48
C ASP A 353 -24.79 -5.29 12.45
N ALA A 354 -24.06 -4.23 12.69
CA ALA A 354 -23.96 -3.13 11.72
C ALA A 354 -22.97 -3.48 10.62
N GLY A 355 -23.47 -3.98 9.50
CA GLY A 355 -22.70 -4.14 8.26
C GLY A 355 -22.55 -5.55 7.71
N ILE A 356 -23.46 -6.48 8.04
CA ILE A 356 -23.57 -7.69 7.24
C ILE A 356 -24.05 -7.24 5.86
N ALA A 357 -23.22 -7.50 4.83
CA ALA A 357 -23.59 -7.35 3.44
C ALA A 357 -25.04 -7.82 3.25
N GLU A 358 -25.86 -7.03 2.56
CA GLU A 358 -27.26 -7.39 2.34
C GLU A 358 -27.33 -8.85 1.94
N LYS A 359 -28.16 -9.59 2.66
CA LYS A 359 -28.20 -11.04 2.68
C LYS A 359 -28.05 -11.64 1.28
N GLY A 360 -26.95 -12.39 1.04
CA GLY A 360 -26.69 -13.08 -0.21
C GLY A 360 -25.91 -12.30 -1.27
N GLN A 361 -25.49 -11.07 -1.01
CA GLN A 361 -24.65 -10.28 -1.94
C GLN A 361 -23.22 -10.12 -1.41
N LEU A 362 -22.24 -10.18 -2.31
CA LEU A 362 -20.86 -9.87 -1.98
C LEU A 362 -20.74 -8.39 -1.58
N PRO A 363 -19.84 -8.05 -0.64
CA PRO A 363 -19.51 -6.65 -0.39
C PRO A 363 -18.93 -6.03 -1.68
N GLU A 364 -19.11 -4.73 -1.84
CA GLU A 364 -18.60 -4.00 -3.01
C GLU A 364 -17.10 -4.25 -3.22
N GLN A 365 -16.33 -4.34 -2.13
CA GLN A 365 -14.90 -4.62 -2.14
C GLN A 365 -14.57 -5.62 -1.03
N GLY A 366 -13.57 -6.47 -1.27
CA GLY A 366 -13.17 -7.43 -0.26
C GLY A 366 -12.25 -8.52 -0.76
N ALA A 367 -12.01 -9.50 0.12
CA ALA A 367 -11.26 -10.71 -0.18
C ALA A 367 -11.97 -11.96 0.35
N MET A 368 -11.93 -13.05 -0.41
CA MET A 368 -12.40 -14.38 -0.03
C MET A 368 -11.21 -15.33 0.02
N PHE A 369 -10.93 -15.87 1.19
CA PHE A 369 -10.00 -16.99 1.35
C PHE A 369 -10.75 -18.29 1.17
N VAL A 370 -10.24 -19.20 0.35
CA VAL A 370 -10.80 -20.53 0.13
C VAL A 370 -9.81 -21.57 0.64
N GLY A 371 -10.20 -22.30 1.67
CA GLY A 371 -9.37 -23.29 2.32
C GLY A 371 -10.05 -24.66 2.42
N GLU A 372 -9.29 -25.67 2.88
CA GLU A 372 -9.71 -27.07 2.98
C GLU A 372 -10.96 -27.29 3.84
N LYS A 373 -11.22 -26.41 4.82
CA LYS A 373 -12.33 -26.55 5.79
C LYS A 373 -13.40 -25.47 5.65
N GLY A 374 -13.39 -24.71 4.55
CA GLY A 374 -14.35 -23.67 4.27
C GLY A 374 -13.72 -22.39 3.73
N ARG A 375 -14.51 -21.32 3.75
CA ARG A 375 -14.12 -20.01 3.25
C ARG A 375 -14.17 -18.95 4.34
N LEU A 376 -13.33 -17.93 4.25
CA LEU A 376 -13.40 -16.73 5.10
C LEU A 376 -13.54 -15.50 4.19
N LEU A 377 -14.67 -14.79 4.31
CA LEU A 377 -14.90 -13.52 3.63
C LEU A 377 -14.41 -12.40 4.53
N LEU A 378 -13.55 -11.55 4.01
CA LEU A 378 -13.13 -10.29 4.62
C LEU A 378 -13.70 -9.13 3.79
N PRO A 379 -14.82 -8.51 4.21
CA PRO A 379 -15.31 -7.30 3.55
C PRO A 379 -14.32 -6.15 3.71
N HIS A 380 -14.14 -5.36 2.67
CA HIS A 380 -13.45 -4.10 2.77
C HIS A 380 -14.53 -3.02 2.84
N PHE A 381 -14.71 -2.22 3.93
CA PHE A 381 -13.70 -1.85 4.86
C PHE A 381 -14.30 -1.83 6.30
N MET A 382 -13.46 -2.09 7.33
CA MET A 382 -13.82 -2.04 8.77
C MET A 382 -15.02 -2.93 9.17
N GLN A 383 -15.06 -4.17 8.67
CA GLN A 383 -16.08 -5.16 8.99
C GLN A 383 -15.44 -6.46 9.47
N LEU A 384 -16.14 -7.16 10.37
CA LEU A 384 -15.69 -8.46 10.86
C LEU A 384 -15.64 -9.50 9.74
N PRO A 385 -14.64 -10.39 9.75
CA PRO A 385 -14.59 -11.51 8.80
C PRO A 385 -15.70 -12.52 9.06
N LEU A 386 -16.24 -13.12 7.98
CA LEU A 386 -17.33 -14.07 8.00
C LEU A 386 -16.86 -15.46 7.55
N LYS A 387 -17.03 -16.48 8.39
CA LYS A 387 -16.71 -17.87 8.03
C LYS A 387 -17.90 -18.54 7.34
N ILE A 388 -17.62 -19.24 6.25
CA ILE A 388 -18.58 -20.02 5.46
C ILE A 388 -18.06 -21.47 5.37
N ALA A 389 -18.89 -22.44 5.79
CA ALA A 389 -18.57 -23.86 5.63
C ALA A 389 -19.85 -24.66 5.31
N LYS A 390 -19.72 -25.64 4.43
CA LYS A 390 -20.84 -26.51 3.99
C LYS A 390 -22.06 -25.68 3.52
N GLY A 391 -21.83 -24.61 2.77
CA GLY A 391 -22.88 -23.74 2.24
C GLY A 391 -23.65 -22.91 3.28
N LYS A 392 -23.11 -22.71 4.49
CA LYS A 392 -23.73 -21.92 5.57
C LYS A 392 -22.73 -21.00 6.25
N TYR A 393 -23.22 -19.87 6.75
CA TYR A 393 -22.44 -19.06 7.70
C TYR A 393 -22.24 -19.83 9.01
N VAL A 394 -21.03 -19.72 9.55
CA VAL A 394 -20.64 -20.35 10.82
C VAL A 394 -20.36 -19.25 11.82
N ASP A 395 -21.01 -19.35 12.99
CA ASP A 395 -20.70 -18.46 14.11
C ASP A 395 -19.28 -18.74 14.62
N ILE A 396 -18.44 -17.69 14.62
CA ILE A 396 -17.05 -17.70 15.09
C ILE A 396 -16.82 -16.71 16.23
N SER A 397 -17.87 -16.26 16.89
CA SER A 397 -17.80 -15.27 17.98
C SER A 397 -16.88 -15.70 19.11
N LYS A 398 -16.86 -17.01 19.41
CA LYS A 398 -15.97 -17.58 20.43
C LYS A 398 -14.50 -17.50 20.02
N GLU A 399 -14.19 -17.85 18.78
CA GLU A 399 -12.85 -17.78 18.22
C GLU A 399 -12.36 -16.34 18.15
N ILE A 400 -13.21 -15.41 17.70
CA ILE A 400 -12.92 -13.97 17.69
C ILE A 400 -12.56 -13.49 19.10
N LYS A 401 -13.39 -13.79 20.09
CA LYS A 401 -13.13 -13.42 21.49
C LYS A 401 -11.79 -13.98 21.98
N THR A 402 -11.58 -15.28 21.80
CA THR A 402 -10.36 -15.96 22.24
C THR A 402 -9.08 -15.37 21.62
N ILE A 403 -9.12 -15.11 20.31
CA ILE A 403 -8.00 -14.52 19.57
C ILE A 403 -7.76 -13.07 19.99
N SER A 404 -8.83 -12.27 20.11
CA SER A 404 -8.72 -10.87 20.53
C SER A 404 -8.12 -10.73 21.93
N GLU A 405 -8.55 -11.55 22.88
CA GLU A 405 -8.01 -11.56 24.24
C GLU A 405 -6.55 -12.01 24.26
N LYS A 406 -6.23 -13.12 23.58
CA LYS A 406 -4.87 -13.68 23.51
C LYS A 406 -3.85 -12.71 22.91
N HIS A 407 -4.25 -11.96 21.88
CA HIS A 407 -3.36 -11.06 21.13
C HIS A 407 -3.56 -9.58 21.47
N HIS A 408 -4.34 -9.29 22.50
CA HIS A 408 -4.58 -7.92 23.02
C HIS A 408 -5.06 -6.94 21.93
N LEU A 409 -5.96 -7.40 21.02
CA LEU A 409 -6.44 -6.57 19.93
C LEU A 409 -7.35 -5.41 20.38
N GLY A 410 -7.88 -5.48 21.60
CA GLY A 410 -8.88 -4.53 22.10
C GLY A 410 -10.28 -4.82 21.56
N THR A 411 -11.06 -3.79 21.36
CA THR A 411 -12.43 -3.84 20.83
C THR A 411 -12.48 -3.29 19.42
N PRO A 412 -13.38 -3.80 18.54
CA PRO A 412 -13.54 -3.25 17.20
C PRO A 412 -13.96 -1.77 17.25
N VAL A 413 -13.23 -0.94 16.54
CA VAL A 413 -13.56 0.47 16.33
C VAL A 413 -14.22 0.60 14.95
N ARG A 414 -15.35 1.27 14.85
CA ARG A 414 -16.11 1.50 13.62
C ARG A 414 -16.08 2.96 13.19
N ASP A 415 -15.04 3.66 13.62
CA ASP A 415 -14.79 5.06 13.33
C ASP A 415 -13.38 5.18 12.73
N TYR A 416 -13.30 5.56 11.47
CA TYR A 416 -12.06 5.73 10.74
C TYR A 416 -11.17 6.81 11.34
N GLU A 417 -11.76 7.93 11.79
CA GLU A 417 -11.02 9.05 12.38
C GLU A 417 -10.34 8.64 13.70
N ALA A 418 -10.93 7.70 14.43
CA ALA A 418 -10.35 7.18 15.66
C ALA A 418 -9.33 6.05 15.43
N GLU A 419 -9.49 5.26 14.35
CA GLU A 419 -8.64 4.08 14.09
C GLU A 419 -7.41 4.42 13.25
N SER A 420 -7.58 5.27 12.23
CA SER A 420 -6.53 5.62 11.28
C SER A 420 -5.25 6.18 11.90
N PRO A 421 -5.31 7.09 12.91
CA PRO A 421 -4.09 7.65 13.51
C PRO A 421 -3.15 6.61 14.12
N LYS A 422 -3.63 5.44 14.55
CA LYS A 422 -2.81 4.40 15.16
C LYS A 422 -1.66 3.95 14.27
N HIS A 423 -1.90 3.81 12.96
CA HIS A 423 -0.88 3.42 12.00
C HIS A 423 0.26 4.46 11.89
N TYR A 424 -0.08 5.73 11.95
CA TYR A 424 0.89 6.83 11.93
C TYR A 424 1.65 6.95 13.24
N HIS A 425 0.96 6.75 14.35
CA HIS A 425 1.57 6.76 15.68
C HIS A 425 2.58 5.62 15.85
N GLU A 426 2.31 4.42 15.29
CA GLU A 426 3.28 3.30 15.26
C GLU A 426 4.63 3.73 14.65
N PHE A 427 4.62 4.54 13.57
CA PHE A 427 5.85 5.05 12.97
C PHE A 427 6.60 6.02 13.89
N ILE A 428 5.89 6.94 14.52
CA ILE A 428 6.49 7.91 15.46
C ILE A 428 7.02 7.19 16.71
N ASP A 429 6.26 6.25 17.27
CA ASP A 429 6.69 5.45 18.42
C ASP A 429 7.95 4.63 18.08
N ALA A 430 8.02 4.04 16.88
CA ALA A 430 9.21 3.35 16.41
C ALA A 430 10.42 4.30 16.27
N CYS A 431 10.22 5.52 15.76
CA CYS A 431 11.27 6.55 15.72
C CYS A 431 11.75 6.95 17.12
N LEU A 432 10.86 6.94 18.11
CA LEU A 432 11.19 7.19 19.52
C LEU A 432 11.81 5.97 20.22
N GLY A 433 11.97 4.83 19.52
CA GLY A 433 12.47 3.57 20.10
C GLY A 433 11.47 2.87 21.02
N LYS A 434 10.16 3.17 20.90
CA LYS A 434 9.07 2.64 21.75
C LYS A 434 8.33 1.44 21.16
N GLY A 435 8.75 0.94 20.00
CA GLY A 435 8.11 -0.17 19.31
C GLY A 435 8.66 -0.38 17.92
N GLU A 436 7.92 -1.12 17.10
CA GLU A 436 8.25 -1.42 15.71
C GLU A 436 7.08 -1.00 14.81
N THR A 437 7.38 -0.70 13.55
CA THR A 437 6.37 -0.43 12.54
C THR A 437 5.72 -1.72 12.06
N SER A 438 4.42 -1.69 11.80
CA SER A 438 3.68 -2.87 11.35
C SER A 438 3.85 -3.16 9.84
N ALA A 439 4.16 -2.14 9.03
CA ALA A 439 4.40 -2.27 7.59
C ALA A 439 5.75 -1.69 7.16
N PRO A 440 6.89 -2.21 7.70
CA PRO A 440 8.22 -1.75 7.32
C PRO A 440 8.51 -2.03 5.84
N PHE A 441 9.50 -1.33 5.26
CA PHE A 441 9.82 -1.50 3.83
C PHE A 441 10.27 -2.92 3.46
N ASP A 442 10.73 -3.74 4.41
CA ASP A 442 10.99 -5.16 4.13
C ASP A 442 9.71 -5.91 3.73
N TYR A 443 8.60 -5.65 4.41
CA TYR A 443 7.28 -6.17 4.07
C TYR A 443 6.66 -5.44 2.88
N ALA A 444 6.63 -4.12 2.95
CA ALA A 444 5.92 -3.25 2.00
C ALA A 444 6.48 -3.35 0.57
N ALA A 445 7.79 -3.49 0.43
CA ALA A 445 8.42 -3.61 -0.88
C ALA A 445 8.04 -4.92 -1.59
N ARG A 446 7.91 -6.03 -0.87
CA ARG A 446 7.50 -7.33 -1.47
C ARG A 446 6.02 -7.31 -1.86
N LEU A 447 5.16 -6.72 -1.05
CA LEU A 447 3.76 -6.51 -1.39
C LEU A 447 3.64 -5.61 -2.62
N THR A 448 4.36 -4.49 -2.65
CA THR A 448 4.36 -3.57 -3.80
C THR A 448 4.95 -4.23 -5.05
N GLU A 449 6.03 -5.01 -4.94
CA GLU A 449 6.55 -5.80 -6.05
C GLU A 449 5.47 -6.72 -6.63
N THR A 450 4.74 -7.47 -5.79
CA THR A 450 3.63 -8.33 -6.23
C THR A 450 2.55 -7.54 -7.01
N ILE A 451 2.15 -6.38 -6.49
CA ILE A 451 1.20 -5.47 -7.15
C ILE A 451 1.73 -5.01 -8.51
N LEU A 452 2.96 -4.54 -8.57
CA LEU A 452 3.57 -4.02 -9.79
C LEU A 452 3.79 -5.09 -10.87
N LEU A 453 4.07 -6.34 -10.48
CA LEU A 453 4.13 -7.46 -11.43
C LEU A 453 2.78 -7.67 -12.12
N GLY A 454 1.66 -7.51 -11.40
CA GLY A 454 0.32 -7.56 -11.99
C GLY A 454 0.02 -6.39 -12.93
N VAL A 455 0.49 -5.19 -12.57
CA VAL A 455 0.39 -4.00 -13.43
C VAL A 455 1.17 -4.21 -14.73
N ILE A 456 2.39 -4.75 -14.65
CA ILE A 456 3.22 -5.08 -15.82
C ILE A 456 2.56 -6.15 -16.70
N ALA A 457 1.94 -7.18 -16.09
CA ALA A 457 1.23 -8.22 -16.85
C ALA A 457 0.09 -7.67 -17.72
N GLY A 458 -0.49 -6.51 -17.35
CA GLY A 458 -1.46 -5.81 -18.19
C GLY A 458 -0.90 -5.26 -19.52
N ARG A 459 0.44 -5.23 -19.68
CA ARG A 459 1.09 -4.93 -20.96
C ARG A 459 1.13 -6.12 -21.92
N PHE A 460 0.92 -7.32 -21.39
CA PHE A 460 0.97 -8.60 -22.08
C PHE A 460 -0.34 -9.37 -21.86
N PRO A 461 -1.49 -8.85 -22.33
CA PRO A 461 -2.80 -9.39 -22.01
C PRO A 461 -2.91 -10.86 -22.43
N ASN A 462 -3.52 -11.66 -21.55
CA ASN A 462 -3.73 -13.10 -21.72
C ASN A 462 -2.44 -13.96 -21.78
N GLN A 463 -1.27 -13.38 -21.65
CA GLN A 463 0.00 -14.10 -21.56
C GLN A 463 0.37 -14.36 -20.10
N THR A 464 0.83 -15.57 -19.80
CA THR A 464 1.44 -15.89 -18.51
C THR A 464 2.90 -15.45 -18.51
N LEU A 465 3.26 -14.58 -17.58
CA LEU A 465 4.63 -14.15 -17.35
C LEU A 465 5.22 -14.94 -16.18
N HIS A 466 6.49 -15.34 -16.29
CA HIS A 466 7.23 -16.10 -15.28
C HIS A 466 8.26 -15.22 -14.59
N TRP A 467 8.12 -15.05 -13.28
CA TRP A 467 8.97 -14.22 -12.47
C TRP A 467 10.08 -15.02 -11.76
N ASP A 468 11.32 -14.62 -11.96
CA ASP A 468 12.48 -15.11 -11.21
C ASP A 468 12.81 -14.08 -10.10
N ALA A 469 12.37 -14.37 -8.88
CA ALA A 469 12.51 -13.46 -7.75
C ALA A 469 13.98 -13.25 -7.33
N GLU A 470 14.84 -14.25 -7.52
CA GLU A 470 16.27 -14.13 -7.17
C GLU A 470 17.00 -13.20 -8.14
N LYS A 471 16.71 -13.34 -9.43
CA LYS A 471 17.32 -12.50 -10.48
C LYS A 471 16.59 -11.19 -10.71
N ALA A 472 15.44 -10.98 -10.06
CA ALA A 472 14.57 -9.82 -10.24
C ALA A 472 14.23 -9.55 -11.72
N ARG A 473 13.77 -10.60 -12.43
CA ARG A 473 13.47 -10.50 -13.86
C ARG A 473 12.41 -11.50 -14.29
N PHE A 474 11.68 -11.14 -15.34
CA PHE A 474 10.83 -12.08 -16.05
C PHE A 474 11.67 -12.99 -16.97
N LYS A 475 11.19 -14.21 -17.23
CA LYS A 475 11.73 -15.05 -18.31
C LYS A 475 11.45 -14.45 -19.67
N GLU A 476 10.31 -13.79 -19.81
CA GLU A 476 9.86 -13.05 -20.99
C GLU A 476 10.64 -11.73 -21.08
N GLU A 477 11.64 -11.68 -21.98
CA GLU A 477 12.62 -10.58 -22.02
C GLU A 477 11.99 -9.20 -22.21
N GLU A 478 10.93 -9.09 -23.01
CA GLU A 478 10.26 -7.82 -23.29
C GLU A 478 9.64 -7.19 -22.03
N ALA A 479 9.14 -8.03 -21.09
CA ALA A 479 8.54 -7.56 -19.85
C ALA A 479 9.55 -6.87 -18.92
N ASN A 480 10.83 -7.19 -19.06
CA ASN A 480 11.90 -6.60 -18.24
C ASN A 480 12.11 -5.10 -18.48
N SER A 481 11.69 -4.60 -19.65
CA SER A 481 11.75 -3.15 -19.96
C SER A 481 10.86 -2.29 -19.07
N TYR A 482 9.87 -2.89 -18.39
CA TYR A 482 8.91 -2.20 -17.51
C TYR A 482 9.28 -2.28 -16.02
N LEU A 483 10.35 -2.98 -15.66
CA LEU A 483 10.77 -3.14 -14.26
C LEU A 483 11.38 -1.88 -13.66
N LYS A 484 11.86 -0.98 -14.49
CA LYS A 484 12.59 0.22 -14.07
C LYS A 484 12.19 1.43 -14.92
N ARG A 485 12.40 2.61 -14.35
CA ARG A 485 12.20 3.89 -15.05
C ARG A 485 13.05 3.95 -16.32
N LYS A 486 12.45 4.35 -17.42
CA LYS A 486 13.21 4.66 -18.66
C LYS A 486 14.10 5.88 -18.39
N GLN A 487 15.33 5.79 -18.78
CA GLN A 487 16.32 6.87 -18.64
C GLN A 487 16.13 7.92 -19.72
#